data_732ed30149bdab656bc89ee82ec4749e
#
_entry.id   732ed30149bdab656bc89ee82ec4749e
#
_cell.length_a   1.000
_cell.length_b   1.000
_cell.length_c   1.000
_cell.angle_alpha   90.00
_cell.angle_beta   90.00
_cell.angle_gamma   90.00
#
_symmetry.space_group_name_H-M   'P 1'
#
loop_
_entity.id
_entity.type
_entity.pdbx_description
1 polymer ?
#
loop_
_entity_poly.entity_id
_entity_poly.type
_entity_poly.pdbx_seq_one_letter_code
_entity_poly.pdbx_strand_id
1 'polypeptide(L)'
;MSLNTGMKMIKTEKVTVENAAKTLGSGSLLVYGTPAMLLLVEKTAVALLDGHLDEGMTTVGTNLNVDHVSASPIGCEVSCEVTLTEIDRKKLTFAVEVKDPAGVIGKGTHERFIVDAEKFQNKANGKFDK
;
A
#
# COMPACT_ATOMS: atom_id res chain seq x y z
N MET A 1 19.70 -1.23 -9.24
CA MET A 1 18.31 -0.74 -9.09
C MET A 1 17.75 -0.41 -10.45
N SER A 2 16.55 -0.90 -10.74
CA SER A 2 15.96 -0.80 -12.08
C SER A 2 14.54 -0.20 -12.05
N LEU A 3 14.38 0.86 -11.26
CA LEU A 3 13.10 1.55 -11.14
C LEU A 3 12.97 2.66 -12.17
N ASN A 4 11.79 2.77 -12.77
CA ASN A 4 11.45 3.82 -13.71
C ASN A 4 10.04 4.32 -13.44
N THR A 5 9.84 5.62 -13.60
CA THR A 5 8.48 6.17 -13.51
C THR A 5 7.62 5.58 -14.63
N GLY A 6 6.34 5.39 -14.32
CA GLY A 6 5.41 4.73 -15.21
C GLY A 6 5.23 3.23 -14.95
N MET A 7 6.09 2.62 -14.14
CA MET A 7 5.91 1.21 -13.72
C MET A 7 4.62 1.07 -12.93
N LYS A 8 3.89 -0.01 -13.20
CA LYS A 8 2.58 -0.28 -12.58
C LYS A 8 2.53 -1.68 -12.00
N MET A 9 1.66 -1.85 -11.02
CA MET A 9 1.33 -3.16 -10.45
C MET A 9 -0.13 -3.17 -10.06
N ILE A 10 -0.78 -4.31 -10.27
CA ILE A 10 -2.17 -4.53 -9.83
C ILE A 10 -2.18 -5.75 -8.92
N LYS A 11 -2.83 -5.61 -7.77
CA LYS A 11 -3.16 -6.74 -6.90
C LYS A 11 -4.64 -6.72 -6.58
N THR A 12 -5.19 -7.91 -6.37
CA THR A 12 -6.61 -8.09 -6.07
C THR A 12 -6.78 -8.83 -4.76
N GLU A 13 -7.92 -8.61 -4.11
CA GLU A 13 -8.34 -9.44 -2.99
C GLU A 13 -9.87 -9.46 -2.92
N LYS A 14 -10.38 -10.48 -2.26
CA LYS A 14 -11.81 -10.61 -2.02
C LYS A 14 -12.19 -9.90 -0.72
N VAL A 15 -13.34 -9.23 -0.72
CA VAL A 15 -13.89 -8.66 0.52
C VAL A 15 -14.50 -9.80 1.33
N THR A 16 -14.00 -9.98 2.54
CA THR A 16 -14.39 -11.06 3.45
C THR A 16 -14.75 -10.49 4.81
N VAL A 17 -15.27 -11.33 5.70
CA VAL A 17 -15.52 -10.92 7.09
C VAL A 17 -14.21 -10.45 7.75
N GLU A 18 -13.09 -11.11 7.45
CA GLU A 18 -11.79 -10.82 8.07
C GLU A 18 -11.25 -9.44 7.72
N ASN A 19 -11.55 -8.91 6.53
CA ASN A 19 -11.09 -7.58 6.13
C ASN A 19 -12.21 -6.53 6.15
N ALA A 20 -13.33 -6.84 6.78
CA ALA A 20 -14.44 -5.91 6.95
C ALA A 20 -14.15 -4.87 8.03
N ALA A 21 -14.71 -3.68 7.86
CA ALA A 21 -14.53 -2.59 8.82
C ALA A 21 -14.88 -2.99 10.25
N LYS A 22 -16.00 -3.68 10.45
CA LYS A 22 -16.42 -4.13 11.77
C LYS A 22 -15.39 -5.04 12.43
N THR A 23 -14.85 -6.00 11.69
CA THR A 23 -13.87 -6.95 12.22
C THR A 23 -12.57 -6.26 12.58
N LEU A 24 -12.15 -5.28 11.76
CA LEU A 24 -10.91 -4.55 11.97
C LEU A 24 -11.05 -3.46 13.03
N GLY A 25 -12.27 -3.16 13.49
CA GLY A 25 -12.50 -2.11 14.48
C GLY A 25 -12.46 -0.70 13.91
N SER A 26 -12.52 -0.54 12.59
CA SER A 26 -12.50 0.77 11.94
C SER A 26 -13.90 1.32 11.66
N GLY A 27 -14.93 0.59 12.05
CA GLY A 27 -16.32 0.96 11.88
C GLY A 27 -17.23 -0.11 12.44
N SER A 28 -18.51 -0.04 12.15
CA SER A 28 -19.51 -0.95 12.69
C SER A 28 -20.20 -1.82 11.63
N LEU A 29 -19.76 -1.72 10.38
CA LEU A 29 -20.46 -2.36 9.26
C LEU A 29 -19.60 -3.47 8.62
N LEU A 30 -20.28 -4.41 7.97
CA LEU A 30 -19.64 -5.51 7.23
C LEU A 30 -19.44 -5.09 5.77
N VAL A 31 -18.54 -4.14 5.58
CA VAL A 31 -18.09 -3.65 4.28
C VAL A 31 -16.56 -3.66 4.29
N TYR A 32 -15.94 -3.60 3.11
CA TYR A 32 -14.48 -3.56 3.00
C TYR A 32 -13.92 -2.45 3.88
N GLY A 33 -13.02 -2.80 4.79
CA GLY A 33 -12.46 -1.87 5.76
C GLY A 33 -11.40 -0.97 5.15
N THR A 34 -11.43 0.31 5.51
CA THR A 34 -10.41 1.26 5.07
C THR A 34 -9.00 0.79 5.42
N PRO A 35 -8.72 0.25 6.63
CA PRO A 35 -7.37 -0.27 6.92
C PRO A 35 -6.96 -1.41 5.99
N ALA A 36 -7.90 -2.27 5.58
CA ALA A 36 -7.61 -3.36 4.64
C ALA A 36 -7.26 -2.79 3.26
N MET A 37 -7.99 -1.77 2.81
CA MET A 37 -7.70 -1.10 1.55
C MET A 37 -6.30 -0.47 1.57
N LEU A 38 -5.95 0.20 2.64
CA LEU A 38 -4.63 0.82 2.78
C LEU A 38 -3.51 -0.23 2.82
N LEU A 39 -3.76 -1.36 3.47
CA LEU A 39 -2.80 -2.47 3.47
C LEU A 39 -2.63 -3.02 2.05
N LEU A 40 -3.71 -3.16 1.29
CA LEU A 40 -3.65 -3.61 -0.10
C LEU A 40 -2.82 -2.64 -0.95
N VAL A 41 -2.96 -1.34 -0.72
CA VAL A 41 -2.15 -0.32 -1.40
C VAL A 41 -0.66 -0.56 -1.11
N GLU A 42 -0.30 -0.75 0.15
CA GLU A 42 1.09 -1.00 0.52
C GLU A 42 1.62 -2.30 -0.06
N LYS A 43 0.83 -3.37 0.00
CA LYS A 43 1.22 -4.67 -0.59
C LYS A 43 1.45 -4.56 -2.09
N THR A 44 0.62 -3.78 -2.78
CA THR A 44 0.74 -3.59 -4.22
C THR A 44 2.02 -2.84 -4.56
N ALA A 45 2.33 -1.79 -3.80
CA ALA A 45 3.57 -1.03 -3.99
C ALA A 45 4.81 -1.90 -3.71
N VAL A 46 4.78 -2.70 -2.65
CA VAL A 46 5.87 -3.64 -2.34
C VAL A 46 6.07 -4.63 -3.48
N ALA A 47 4.98 -5.15 -4.04
CA ALA A 47 5.04 -6.09 -5.17
C ALA A 47 5.64 -5.44 -6.41
N LEU A 48 5.32 -4.17 -6.68
CA LEU A 48 5.91 -3.43 -7.81
C LEU A 48 7.43 -3.34 -7.66
N LEU A 49 7.90 -3.13 -6.44
CA LEU A 49 9.32 -2.90 -6.16
C LEU A 49 10.13 -4.21 -6.08
N ASP A 50 9.45 -5.35 -5.95
CA ASP A 50 10.12 -6.64 -5.78
C ASP A 50 11.04 -6.93 -6.97
N GLY A 51 12.30 -7.28 -6.66
CA GLY A 51 13.32 -7.56 -7.68
C GLY A 51 13.95 -6.32 -8.32
N HIS A 52 13.54 -5.11 -7.93
CA HIS A 52 14.03 -3.86 -8.51
C HIS A 52 14.91 -3.04 -7.57
N LEU A 53 15.11 -3.49 -6.36
CA LEU A 53 15.97 -2.79 -5.38
C LEU A 53 17.33 -3.46 -5.33
N ASP A 54 18.36 -2.69 -4.95
CA ASP A 54 19.69 -3.23 -4.74
C ASP A 54 19.68 -4.20 -3.56
N GLU A 55 20.64 -5.12 -3.55
CA GLU A 55 20.77 -6.10 -2.47
C GLU A 55 20.90 -5.41 -1.11
N GLY A 56 20.17 -5.93 -0.12
CA GLY A 56 20.15 -5.37 1.23
C GLY A 56 19.26 -4.14 1.41
N MET A 57 18.66 -3.65 0.33
CA MET A 57 17.78 -2.49 0.37
C MET A 57 16.30 -2.94 0.40
N THR A 58 15.50 -2.14 1.07
CA THR A 58 14.05 -2.34 1.15
C THR A 58 13.37 -0.98 1.17
N THR A 59 12.05 -0.96 1.32
CA THR A 59 11.32 0.29 1.50
C THR A 59 10.43 0.21 2.72
N VAL A 60 10.19 1.39 3.30
CA VAL A 60 9.19 1.57 4.36
C VAL A 60 8.14 2.56 3.86
N GLY A 61 6.88 2.34 4.25
CA GLY A 61 5.81 3.28 3.94
C GLY A 61 5.93 4.51 4.82
N THR A 62 5.83 5.69 4.25
CA THR A 62 5.96 6.96 4.97
C THR A 62 4.73 7.85 4.87
N ASN A 63 3.87 7.62 3.90
CA ASN A 63 2.66 8.43 3.74
C ASN A 63 1.61 7.65 2.95
N LEU A 64 0.37 7.77 3.40
CA LEU A 64 -0.81 7.28 2.69
C LEU A 64 -1.83 8.43 2.69
N ASN A 65 -2.12 8.94 1.51
CA ASN A 65 -3.12 9.98 1.32
C ASN A 65 -4.15 9.45 0.32
N VAL A 66 -5.03 8.58 0.80
CA VAL A 66 -5.99 7.84 -0.01
C VAL A 66 -7.39 8.06 0.54
N ASP A 67 -8.30 8.49 -0.32
CA ASP A 67 -9.71 8.64 0.04
C ASP A 67 -10.45 7.35 -0.29
N HIS A 68 -11.24 6.85 0.66
CA HIS A 68 -12.12 5.70 0.48
C HIS A 68 -13.51 6.24 0.17
N VAL A 69 -13.87 6.28 -1.10
CA VAL A 69 -15.02 7.05 -1.59
C VAL A 69 -16.29 6.23 -1.80
N SER A 70 -16.20 4.91 -1.76
CA SER A 70 -17.36 4.03 -1.98
C SER A 70 -17.18 2.74 -1.21
N ALA A 71 -18.26 2.24 -0.61
CA ALA A 71 -18.24 0.99 0.15
C ALA A 71 -18.38 -0.22 -0.77
N SER A 72 -17.73 -1.33 -0.40
CA SER A 72 -17.81 -2.59 -1.13
C SER A 72 -18.32 -3.69 -0.21
N PRO A 73 -19.31 -4.50 -0.67
CA PRO A 73 -19.88 -5.55 0.17
C PRO A 73 -18.99 -6.78 0.23
N ILE A 74 -19.21 -7.59 1.25
CA ILE A 74 -18.57 -8.90 1.37
C ILE A 74 -18.92 -9.75 0.14
N GLY A 75 -17.91 -10.45 -0.38
CA GLY A 75 -18.04 -11.36 -1.52
C GLY A 75 -17.57 -10.80 -2.83
N CYS A 76 -17.44 -9.48 -2.98
CA CYS A 76 -16.91 -8.92 -4.23
C CYS A 76 -15.38 -8.91 -4.22
N GLU A 77 -14.80 -8.75 -5.40
CA GLU A 77 -13.36 -8.60 -5.57
C GLU A 77 -13.00 -7.13 -5.71
N VAL A 78 -11.95 -6.72 -5.04
CA VAL A 78 -11.39 -5.38 -5.20
C VAL A 78 -10.01 -5.49 -5.82
N SER A 79 -9.63 -4.50 -6.63
CA SER A 79 -8.32 -4.44 -7.27
C SER A 79 -7.67 -3.10 -7.00
N CYS A 80 -6.38 -3.13 -6.69
CA CYS A 80 -5.58 -1.93 -6.47
C CYS A 80 -4.52 -1.84 -7.55
N GLU A 81 -4.48 -0.70 -8.23
CA GLU A 81 -3.39 -0.37 -9.15
C GLU A 81 -2.57 0.75 -8.55
N VAL A 82 -1.25 0.55 -8.50
CA VAL A 82 -0.32 1.61 -8.18
C VAL A 82 0.58 1.89 -9.38
N THR A 83 0.90 3.15 -9.57
CA THR A 83 1.81 3.60 -10.63
C THR A 83 2.92 4.41 -9.97
N LEU A 84 4.17 4.05 -10.21
CA LEU A 84 5.30 4.83 -9.72
C LEU A 84 5.39 6.12 -10.54
N THR A 85 5.08 7.25 -9.92
CA THR A 85 4.97 8.55 -10.61
C THR A 85 6.19 9.43 -10.40
N GLU A 86 6.94 9.25 -9.30
CA GLU A 86 8.08 10.08 -9.01
C GLU A 86 9.14 9.29 -8.26
N ILE A 87 10.39 9.51 -8.64
CA ILE A 87 11.56 9.02 -7.92
C ILE A 87 12.39 10.25 -7.58
N ASP A 88 12.41 10.62 -6.30
CA ASP A 88 13.21 11.73 -5.78
C ASP A 88 14.24 11.15 -4.84
N ARG A 89 15.42 10.79 -5.38
CA ARG A 89 16.49 10.11 -4.65
C ARG A 89 15.97 8.80 -4.05
N LYS A 90 15.76 8.73 -2.75
CA LYS A 90 15.24 7.51 -2.08
C LYS A 90 13.74 7.56 -1.84
N LYS A 91 13.09 8.69 -2.12
CA LYS A 91 11.64 8.82 -1.96
C LYS A 91 10.93 8.38 -3.24
N LEU A 92 9.99 7.47 -3.09
CA LEU A 92 9.18 6.93 -4.18
C LEU A 92 7.73 7.35 -3.95
N THR A 93 7.12 7.95 -4.97
CA THR A 93 5.72 8.36 -4.94
C THR A 93 4.91 7.54 -5.93
N PHE A 94 3.77 7.04 -5.46
CA PHE A 94 2.86 6.21 -6.26
C PHE A 94 1.50 6.90 -6.37
N ALA A 95 0.91 6.87 -7.56
CA ALA A 95 -0.51 7.15 -7.73
C ALA A 95 -1.27 5.86 -7.43
N VAL A 96 -2.41 5.98 -6.78
CA VAL A 96 -3.20 4.83 -6.29
C VAL A 96 -4.62 4.92 -6.80
N GLU A 97 -5.14 3.79 -7.30
CA GLU A 97 -6.54 3.66 -7.64
C GLU A 97 -7.02 2.26 -7.24
N VAL A 98 -8.11 2.21 -6.48
CA VAL A 98 -8.72 0.95 -6.04
C VAL A 98 -10.12 0.89 -6.59
N LYS A 99 -10.50 -0.27 -7.14
CA LYS A 99 -11.81 -0.48 -7.77
C LYS A 99 -12.48 -1.73 -7.24
N ASP A 100 -13.81 -1.71 -7.22
CA ASP A 100 -14.63 -2.91 -7.14
C ASP A 100 -15.35 -3.09 -8.50
N PRO A 101 -16.21 -4.10 -8.68
CA PRO A 101 -16.90 -4.29 -9.97
C PRO A 101 -17.76 -3.11 -10.43
N ALA A 102 -18.16 -2.22 -9.52
CA ALA A 102 -18.98 -1.05 -9.86
C ALA A 102 -18.16 0.18 -10.21
N GLY A 103 -16.88 0.21 -9.90
CA GLY A 103 -16.01 1.34 -10.22
C GLY A 103 -15.02 1.69 -9.12
N VAL A 104 -14.54 2.94 -9.14
CA VAL A 104 -13.52 3.42 -8.21
C VAL A 104 -14.10 3.49 -6.79
N ILE A 105 -13.39 2.87 -5.85
CA ILE A 105 -13.73 2.93 -4.42
C ILE A 105 -12.69 3.70 -3.61
N GLY A 106 -11.47 3.86 -4.15
CA GLY A 106 -10.43 4.61 -3.49
C GLY A 106 -9.44 5.18 -4.48
N LYS A 107 -8.86 6.33 -4.15
CA LYS A 107 -7.84 6.95 -4.96
C LYS A 107 -7.00 7.92 -4.13
N GLY A 108 -5.78 8.14 -4.56
CA GLY A 108 -4.88 9.05 -3.87
C GLY A 108 -3.42 8.77 -4.21
N THR A 109 -2.58 8.95 -3.21
CA THR A 109 -1.13 8.77 -3.34
C THR A 109 -0.57 7.97 -2.17
N HIS A 110 0.59 7.37 -2.40
CA HIS A 110 1.33 6.62 -1.39
C HIS A 110 2.81 6.94 -1.57
N GLU A 111 3.50 7.17 -0.48
CA GLU A 111 4.95 7.41 -0.52
C GLU A 111 5.69 6.36 0.28
N ARG A 112 6.83 5.93 -0.26
CA ARG A 112 7.73 4.99 0.40
C ARG A 112 9.16 5.53 0.33
N PHE A 113 10.02 5.04 1.21
CA PHE A 113 11.40 5.47 1.26
C PHE A 113 12.32 4.25 1.21
N ILE A 114 13.33 4.30 0.33
CA ILE A 114 14.33 3.24 0.22
C ILE A 114 15.30 3.35 1.39
N VAL A 115 15.49 2.24 2.11
CA VAL A 115 16.37 2.19 3.28
C VAL A 115 17.25 0.94 3.22
N ASP A 116 18.39 1.01 3.90
CA ASP A 116 19.20 -0.19 4.18
C ASP A 116 18.47 -1.00 5.25
N ALA A 117 18.06 -2.20 4.92
CA ALA A 117 17.18 -3.00 5.78
C ALA A 117 17.78 -3.25 7.16
N GLU A 118 19.05 -3.66 7.20
CA GLU A 118 19.72 -3.98 8.46
C GLU A 118 19.93 -2.73 9.32
N LYS A 119 20.46 -1.66 8.72
CA LYS A 119 20.72 -0.41 9.45
C LYS A 119 19.43 0.22 9.96
N PHE A 120 18.38 0.19 9.16
CA PHE A 120 17.10 0.76 9.55
C PHE A 120 16.50 -0.02 10.73
N GLN A 121 16.52 -1.35 10.65
CA GLN A 121 16.01 -2.18 11.74
C GLN A 121 16.81 -1.99 13.02
N ASN A 122 18.13 -1.96 12.91
CA ASN A 122 19.01 -1.77 14.08
C ASN A 122 18.79 -0.41 14.73
N LYS A 123 18.60 0.63 13.93
CA LYS A 123 18.32 1.96 14.45
C LYS A 123 16.99 1.99 15.22
N ALA A 124 15.97 1.34 14.68
CA ALA A 124 14.66 1.24 15.35
C ALA A 124 14.80 0.48 16.67
N ASN A 125 15.50 -0.66 16.65
CA ASN A 125 15.69 -1.51 17.83
C ASN A 125 16.47 -0.78 18.95
N GLY A 126 17.42 0.08 18.57
CA GLY A 126 18.24 0.84 19.51
C GLY A 126 17.70 2.21 19.88
N LYS A 127 16.50 2.55 19.44
CA LYS A 127 15.94 3.91 19.56
C LYS A 127 15.89 4.40 21.02
N PHE A 128 15.65 3.50 21.95
CA PHE A 128 15.52 3.85 23.37
C PHE A 128 16.78 3.54 24.19
N ASP A 129 17.83 3.09 23.53
CA ASP A 129 19.13 2.86 24.18
C ASP A 129 19.78 4.21 24.45
N LYS A 130 20.51 4.27 25.56
CA LYS A 130 21.22 5.51 25.97
C LYS A 130 22.72 5.30 26.03
#